data_f64f903ef1219fb10809c179d6438eb7
#
_entry.id   f64f903ef1219fb10809c179d6438eb7
#
_cell.length_a   1.000
_cell.length_b   1.000
_cell.length_c   1.000
_cell.angle_alpha   90.00
_cell.angle_beta   90.00
_cell.angle_gamma   90.00
#
_symmetry.space_group_name_H-M   'P 1'
#
loop_
_entity.id
_entity.type
_entity.pdbx_description
1 polymer ?
#
loop_
_entity_poly.entity_id
_entity_poly.type
_entity_poly.pdbx_seq_one_letter_code
_entity_poly.pdbx_strand_id
1 'polypeptide(L)' 'MRKAYVPAAVSVVLQPEDAELVLPRPKNAQQLLKALGLPSCTALVAREGELLTPDRAIYPGDRILVRKVTSSG' A
#
# COMPACT_ATOMS: atom_id res chain seq x y z
N MET A 1 0.42 -15.45 -25.13
CA MET A 1 0.40 -15.15 -24.66
C MET A 1 0.84 -14.56 -24.10
N ARG A 2 0.79 -14.18 -24.00
CA ARG A 2 1.11 -13.59 -23.43
C ARG A 2 1.00 -13.27 -22.60
N LYS A 3 1.18 -13.37 -22.06
CA LYS A 3 1.10 -13.07 -21.16
C LYS A 3 0.83 -12.21 -20.39
N ALA A 4 0.60 -12.97 -19.68
CA ALA A 4 -0.08 -11.98 -18.96
C ALA A 4 0.90 -11.11 -18.30
N TYR A 5 1.18 -10.13 -18.88
CA TYR A 5 2.11 -9.17 -18.37
C TYR A 5 1.40 -8.30 -17.36
N VAL A 6 1.85 -8.30 -16.12
CA VAL A 6 1.29 -7.46 -15.09
C VAL A 6 2.28 -6.34 -14.81
N PRO A 7 2.13 -5.22 -15.46
CA PRO A 7 3.06 -4.13 -15.24
C PRO A 7 2.80 -3.45 -13.91
N ALA A 8 3.80 -3.19 -13.17
CA ALA A 8 3.71 -2.26 -12.07
C ALA A 8 2.65 -2.62 -11.03
N ALA A 9 2.56 -3.89 -10.68
CA ALA A 9 1.66 -4.31 -9.60
C ALA A 9 2.41 -4.34 -8.29
N VAL A 10 1.69 -4.12 -7.19
CA VAL A 10 2.27 -4.23 -5.87
C VAL A 10 1.34 -5.08 -5.00
N SER A 11 1.94 -5.73 -4.01
CA SER A 11 1.19 -6.49 -3.03
C SER A 11 1.00 -5.64 -1.79
N VAL A 12 -0.22 -5.61 -1.29
CA VAL A 12 -0.55 -4.81 -0.13
C VAL A 12 -1.20 -5.70 0.92
N VAL A 13 -0.71 -5.63 2.14
CA VAL A 13 -1.31 -6.32 3.26
C VAL A 13 -1.93 -5.29 4.18
N LEU A 14 -3.22 -5.42 4.41
CA LEU A 14 -3.95 -4.52 5.29
C LEU A 14 -4.02 -5.13 6.69
N GLN A 15 -3.67 -4.36 7.66
CA GLN A 15 -3.79 -4.77 9.06
C GLN A 15 -4.75 -3.83 9.77
N PRO A 16 -5.45 -4.34 10.77
CA PRO A 16 -5.27 -5.62 11.47
C PRO A 16 -5.96 -6.81 10.80
N GLU A 17 -6.65 -6.62 9.68
CA GLU A 17 -7.43 -7.70 9.10
C GLU A 17 -6.60 -8.76 8.38
N ASP A 18 -5.32 -8.47 8.12
CA ASP A 18 -4.48 -9.38 7.36
C ASP A 18 -5.04 -9.65 5.96
N ALA A 19 -5.66 -8.65 5.36
CA ALA A 19 -6.19 -8.79 4.02
C ALA A 19 -5.11 -8.51 3.00
N GLU A 20 -4.94 -9.40 2.04
CA GLU A 20 -3.95 -9.23 0.99
C GLU A 20 -4.62 -8.73 -0.27
N LEU A 21 -4.04 -7.71 -0.86
CA LEU A 21 -4.53 -7.12 -2.09
C LEU A 21 -3.40 -6.98 -3.08
N VAL A 22 -3.73 -7.08 -4.36
CA VAL A 22 -2.79 -6.76 -5.42
C VAL A 22 -3.36 -5.59 -6.18
N LEU A 23 -2.60 -4.53 -6.27
CA LEU A 23 -3.06 -3.28 -6.87
C LEU A 23 -2.09 -2.84 -7.94
N PRO A 24 -2.58 -2.08 -8.94
CA PRO A 24 -1.65 -1.39 -9.83
C PRO A 24 -0.77 -0.47 -9.00
N ARG A 25 0.46 -0.32 -9.42
CA ARG A 25 1.43 0.44 -8.63
C ARG A 25 0.96 1.89 -8.45
N PRO A 26 0.76 2.32 -7.21
CA PRO A 26 0.52 3.74 -6.97
C PRO A 26 1.82 4.50 -7.11
N LYS A 27 1.71 5.77 -7.33
CA LYS A 27 2.87 6.60 -7.52
C LYS A 27 3.68 6.74 -6.23
N ASN A 28 2.97 6.89 -5.12
CA ASN A 28 3.61 7.05 -3.82
C ASN A 28 2.66 6.51 -2.76
N ALA A 29 3.11 6.60 -1.50
CA ALA A 29 2.31 6.05 -0.41
C ALA A 29 0.98 6.79 -0.26
N GLN A 30 0.97 8.10 -0.50
CA GLN A 30 -0.27 8.86 -0.41
C GLN A 30 -1.29 8.36 -1.43
N GLN A 31 -0.85 8.10 -2.65
CA GLN A 31 -1.74 7.60 -3.68
C GLN A 31 -2.22 6.20 -3.34
N LEU A 32 -1.37 5.41 -2.69
CA LEU A 32 -1.79 4.08 -2.25
C LEU A 32 -2.93 4.18 -1.26
N LEU A 33 -2.81 5.04 -0.25
CA LEU A 33 -3.87 5.19 0.73
C LEU A 33 -5.14 5.71 0.08
N LYS A 34 -4.99 6.61 -0.87
CA LYS A 34 -6.16 7.12 -1.58
C LYS A 34 -6.85 6.02 -2.36
N ALA A 35 -6.09 5.15 -3.00
CA ALA A 35 -6.67 4.02 -3.72
C ALA A 35 -7.40 3.07 -2.79
N LEU A 36 -6.96 2.98 -1.55
CA LEU A 36 -7.61 2.11 -0.56
C LEU A 36 -8.77 2.80 0.13
N GLY A 37 -9.01 4.08 -0.16
CA GLY A 37 -10.07 4.82 0.50
C GLY A 37 -9.74 5.22 1.92
N LEU A 38 -8.47 5.29 2.27
CA LEU A 38 -8.04 5.62 3.61
C LEU A 38 -7.43 7.01 3.65
N PRO A 39 -7.82 7.84 4.61
CA PRO A 39 -7.15 9.12 4.80
C PRO A 39 -5.70 8.91 5.21
N SER A 40 -4.84 9.78 4.74
CA SER A 40 -3.41 9.59 4.96
C SER A 40 -3.02 9.66 6.43
N CYS A 41 -3.83 10.29 7.26
CA CYS A 41 -3.50 10.42 8.67
C CYS A 41 -4.05 9.27 9.51
N THR A 42 -4.73 8.31 8.91
CA THR A 42 -5.34 7.21 9.66
C THR A 42 -4.71 5.87 9.37
N ALA A 43 -3.60 5.85 8.67
CA ALA A 43 -2.94 4.59 8.34
C ALA A 43 -1.46 4.81 8.22
N LEU A 44 -0.71 3.78 8.58
CA LEU A 44 0.74 3.77 8.43
C LEU A 44 1.09 2.87 7.25
N VAL A 45 2.05 3.31 6.47
CA VAL A 45 2.51 2.55 5.32
C VAL A 45 3.96 2.14 5.58
N ALA A 46 4.26 0.87 5.40
CA ALA A 46 5.59 0.37 5.64
C ALA A 46 6.01 -0.56 4.50
N ARG A 47 7.32 -0.61 4.26
CA ARG A 47 7.91 -1.50 3.28
C ARG A 47 9.15 -2.09 3.90
N GLU A 48 9.15 -3.43 4.02
CA GLU A 48 10.29 -4.15 4.60
C GLU A 48 10.68 -3.61 5.97
N GLY A 49 9.66 -3.33 6.79
CA GLY A 49 9.91 -2.87 8.14
C GLY A 49 10.21 -1.39 8.28
N GLU A 50 10.19 -0.67 7.18
CA GLU A 50 10.51 0.76 7.20
C GLU A 50 9.25 1.57 6.91
N LEU A 51 8.96 2.54 7.75
CA LEU A 51 7.81 3.40 7.53
C LEU A 51 8.06 4.32 6.35
N LEU A 52 7.04 4.46 5.54
CA LEU A 52 7.08 5.34 4.38
C LEU A 52 6.26 6.59 4.65
N THR A 53 6.87 7.74 4.40
CA THR A 53 6.12 8.99 4.43
C THR A 53 5.23 9.07 3.18
N PRO A 54 4.20 9.93 3.20
CA PRO A 54 3.25 9.96 2.07
C PRO A 54 3.89 10.26 0.73
N ASP A 55 5.01 10.96 0.73
CA ASP A 55 5.66 11.34 -0.52
C ASP A 55 6.66 10.31 -1.04
N ARG A 56 6.86 9.21 -0.31
CA ARG A 56 7.83 8.20 -0.73
C ARG A 56 7.28 7.42 -1.92
N ALA A 57 8.13 7.21 -2.89
CA ALA A 57 7.74 6.51 -4.10
C ALA A 57 7.54 5.02 -3.84
N ILE A 58 6.63 4.44 -4.60
CA ILE A 58 6.38 3.00 -4.54
C ILE A 58 6.79 2.41 -5.88
N TYR A 59 7.48 1.29 -5.84
CA TYR A 59 8.06 0.69 -7.03
C TYR A 59 7.32 -0.59 -7.39
N PRO A 60 7.39 -0.98 -8.67
CA PRO A 60 6.75 -2.22 -9.10
C PRO A 60 7.30 -3.41 -8.33
N GLY A 61 6.42 -4.30 -7.94
CA GLY A 61 6.82 -5.49 -7.21
C GLY A 61 7.00 -5.28 -5.72
N ASP A 62 6.80 -4.08 -5.24
CA ASP A 62 6.94 -3.82 -3.81
C ASP A 62 5.90 -4.57 -3.01
N ARG A 63 6.29 -4.91 -1.81
CA ARG A 63 5.38 -5.52 -0.85
C ARG A 63 5.15 -4.51 0.25
N ILE A 64 3.92 -4.04 0.35
CA ILE A 64 3.60 -2.90 1.21
C ILE A 64 2.69 -3.39 2.33
N LEU A 65 2.98 -2.93 3.54
CA LEU A 65 2.13 -3.16 4.67
C LEU A 65 1.41 -1.87 5.01
N VAL A 66 0.08 -1.93 5.10
CA VAL A 66 -0.72 -0.79 5.49
C VAL A 66 -1.43 -1.14 6.78
N ARG A 67 -1.13 -0.40 7.83
CA ARG A 67 -1.74 -0.65 9.13
C ARG A 67 -2.69 0.50 9.45
N LYS A 68 -3.95 0.18 9.59
CA LYS A 68 -4.92 1.18 9.97
C LYS A 68 -4.74 1.54 11.44
N VAL A 69 -4.68 2.83 11.70
CA VAL A 69 -4.56 3.31 13.05
C VAL A 69 -5.95 3.80 13.44
N THR A 70 -6.60 3.05 14.29
CA THR A 70 -7.89 3.48 14.76
C THR A 70 -7.67 4.23 16.05
N SER A 71 -8.03 5.45 16.07
CA SER A 71 -8.06 6.14 17.33
C SER A 71 -9.38 5.79 17.95
N SER A 72 -9.45 4.67 18.54
CA SER A 72 -10.64 4.37 19.24
C SER A 72 -10.67 5.21 20.46
N GLY A 73 -11.41 6.12 20.42
CA GLY A 73 -11.52 6.97 21.57
C GLY A 73 -11.84 6.14 22.77
#